data_eb04306cdf428c045ff72a8ded8d0348
#
_entry.id   eb04306cdf428c045ff72a8ded8d0348
#
_cell.length_a   1.000
_cell.length_b   1.000
_cell.length_c   1.000
_cell.angle_alpha   90.00
_cell.angle_beta   90.00
_cell.angle_gamma   90.00
#
_symmetry.space_group_name_H-M   'P 1'
#
loop_
_entity.id
_entity.type
_entity.pdbx_description
1 polymer ?
#
loop_
_entity_poly.entity_id
_entity_poly.type
_entity_poly.pdbx_seq_one_letter_code
_entity_poly.pdbx_strand_id
1 'polypeptide(L)'
;MTLQEATESVQKLATNHGGKLKSTINFEFEEGVIHLDDTVDPTQISNESRSADCTIKISLQNFADLLSGDMNPMMAFMTGKMKVEGDKGIAMKLSGMF
;
A
#
# COMPACT_ATOMS: atom_id res chain seq x y z
N MET A 1 -7.00 -1.93 13.59
CA MET A 1 -7.39 -1.33 12.28
C MET A 1 -8.23 -2.30 11.50
N THR A 2 -9.30 -1.83 10.88
CA THR A 2 -10.14 -2.62 9.99
C THR A 2 -9.71 -2.41 8.54
N LEU A 3 -10.19 -3.27 7.63
CA LEU A 3 -9.96 -3.10 6.21
C LEU A 3 -10.52 -1.76 5.70
N GLN A 4 -11.68 -1.35 6.21
CA GLN A 4 -12.28 -0.07 5.85
C GLN A 4 -11.40 1.10 6.26
N GLU A 5 -10.88 1.08 7.48
CA GLU A 5 -9.96 2.11 7.98
C GLU A 5 -8.67 2.15 7.17
N ALA A 6 -8.13 0.97 6.81
CA ALA A 6 -6.96 0.89 5.95
C ALA A 6 -7.23 1.49 4.57
N THR A 7 -8.41 1.20 4.00
CA THR A 7 -8.82 1.75 2.70
C THR A 7 -8.90 3.28 2.75
N GLU A 8 -9.48 3.82 3.80
CA GLU A 8 -9.56 5.28 4.00
C GLU A 8 -8.17 5.91 4.11
N SER A 9 -7.25 5.23 4.81
CA SER A 9 -5.87 5.70 4.94
C SER A 9 -5.15 5.71 3.60
N VAL A 10 -5.35 4.68 2.78
CA VAL A 10 -4.79 4.64 1.41
C VAL A 10 -5.38 5.75 0.54
N GLN A 11 -6.67 6.04 0.68
CA GLN A 11 -7.30 7.16 -0.03
C GLN A 11 -6.68 8.49 0.33
N LYS A 12 -6.34 8.71 1.60
CA LYS A 12 -5.65 9.92 2.04
C LYS A 12 -4.25 10.01 1.44
N LEU A 13 -3.51 8.91 1.41
CA LEU A 13 -2.21 8.86 0.76
C LEU A 13 -2.33 9.23 -0.72
N ALA A 14 -3.33 8.66 -1.40
CA ALA A 14 -3.57 8.94 -2.81
C ALA A 14 -3.92 10.41 -3.06
N THR A 15 -4.71 11.01 -2.17
CA THR A 15 -5.07 12.44 -2.26
C THR A 15 -3.84 13.33 -2.12
N ASN A 16 -2.94 12.99 -1.19
CA ASN A 16 -1.76 13.81 -0.91
C ASN A 16 -0.62 13.58 -1.89
N HIS A 17 -0.54 12.39 -2.49
CA HIS A 17 0.60 11.96 -3.30
C HIS A 17 0.20 11.44 -4.68
N GLY A 18 -1.02 11.72 -5.14
CA GLY A 18 -1.51 11.25 -6.44
C GLY A 18 -0.60 11.66 -7.58
N GLY A 19 -0.37 10.73 -8.51
CA GLY A 19 0.47 10.93 -9.68
C GLY A 19 1.96 10.69 -9.45
N LYS A 20 2.39 10.46 -8.22
CA LYS A 20 3.81 10.24 -7.91
C LYS A 20 4.28 8.83 -8.23
N LEU A 21 3.42 7.84 -8.07
CA LEU A 21 3.76 6.43 -8.34
C LEU A 21 3.61 6.08 -9.82
N LYS A 22 2.55 6.55 -10.45
CA LYS A 22 2.17 6.25 -11.85
C LYS A 22 2.15 4.76 -12.14
N SER A 23 1.70 3.98 -11.17
CA SER A 23 1.73 2.52 -11.21
C SER A 23 0.55 1.95 -10.45
N THR A 24 0.36 0.63 -10.53
CA THR A 24 -0.70 -0.05 -9.78
C THR A 24 -0.11 -0.85 -8.64
N ILE A 25 -0.78 -0.84 -7.49
CA ILE A 25 -0.36 -1.55 -6.29
C ILE A 25 -1.55 -2.27 -5.68
N ASN A 26 -1.33 -3.53 -5.26
CA ASN A 26 -2.26 -4.25 -4.39
C ASN A 26 -1.68 -4.31 -2.99
N PHE A 27 -2.48 -3.93 -1.99
CA PHE A 27 -2.20 -4.21 -0.59
C PHE A 27 -3.04 -5.42 -0.21
N GLU A 28 -2.40 -6.55 0.09
CA GLU A 28 -3.09 -7.78 0.46
C GLU A 28 -3.03 -8.02 1.96
N PHE A 29 -4.20 -8.11 2.57
CA PHE A 29 -4.39 -8.46 3.97
C PHE A 29 -5.19 -9.75 4.04
N GLU A 30 -5.17 -10.44 5.18
CA GLU A 30 -6.02 -11.61 5.37
C GLU A 30 -7.51 -11.27 5.21
N GLU A 31 -7.88 -10.05 5.57
CA GLU A 31 -9.27 -9.58 5.55
C GLU A 31 -9.75 -9.16 4.15
N GLY A 32 -8.82 -8.93 3.23
CA GLY A 32 -9.17 -8.48 1.88
C GLY A 32 -8.02 -7.74 1.20
N VAL A 33 -8.33 -7.05 0.12
CA VAL A 33 -7.34 -6.36 -0.70
C VAL A 33 -7.73 -4.89 -0.89
N ILE A 34 -6.70 -4.04 -1.04
CA ILE A 34 -6.88 -2.66 -1.50
C ILE A 34 -6.07 -2.53 -2.79
N HIS A 35 -6.75 -2.20 -3.89
CA HIS A 35 -6.11 -1.96 -5.18
C HIS A 35 -6.01 -0.46 -5.41
N LEU A 36 -4.79 0.01 -5.63
CA LEU A 36 -4.52 1.42 -5.95
C LEU A 36 -4.05 1.52 -7.39
N ASP A 37 -4.72 2.36 -8.18
CA ASP A 37 -4.33 2.66 -9.55
C ASP A 37 -3.97 4.13 -9.67
N ASP A 38 -2.68 4.41 -9.69
CA ASP A 38 -2.14 5.75 -9.84
C ASP A 38 -1.75 6.06 -11.30
N THR A 39 -2.18 5.21 -12.24
CA THR A 39 -1.99 5.45 -13.68
C THR A 39 -3.07 6.36 -14.25
N VAL A 40 -4.10 6.63 -13.49
CA VAL A 40 -5.24 7.48 -13.86
C VAL A 40 -5.35 8.67 -12.90
N ASP A 41 -6.00 9.74 -13.35
CA ASP A 41 -6.23 10.94 -12.57
C ASP A 41 -7.73 11.25 -12.52
N PRO A 42 -8.36 11.26 -11.33
CA PRO A 42 -7.76 11.02 -10.00
C PRO A 42 -7.39 9.56 -9.77
N THR A 43 -6.46 9.30 -8.84
CA THR A 43 -6.07 7.96 -8.44
C THR A 43 -7.30 7.15 -8.00
N GLN A 44 -7.42 5.93 -8.50
CA GLN A 44 -8.55 5.05 -8.19
C GLN A 44 -8.19 4.07 -7.10
N ILE A 45 -9.09 3.90 -6.13
CA ILE A 45 -8.93 2.96 -5.02
C ILE A 45 -10.15 2.03 -5.02
N SER A 46 -9.91 0.74 -4.92
CA SER A 46 -10.99 -0.25 -4.82
C SER A 46 -10.58 -1.39 -3.91
N ASN A 47 -11.55 -2.22 -3.52
CA ASN A 47 -11.30 -3.45 -2.75
C ASN A 47 -11.44 -4.69 -3.64
N GLU A 48 -11.24 -4.53 -4.94
CA GLU A 48 -11.26 -5.64 -5.91
C GLU A 48 -9.84 -6.13 -6.16
N SER A 49 -9.67 -7.46 -6.18
CA SER A 49 -8.40 -8.05 -6.55
C SER A 49 -8.18 -7.92 -8.06
N ARG A 50 -7.13 -7.22 -8.44
CA ARG A 50 -6.77 -6.99 -9.85
C ARG A 50 -5.28 -7.21 -10.03
N SER A 51 -4.82 -7.39 -11.28
CA SER A 51 -3.38 -7.41 -11.52
C SER A 51 -2.79 -6.06 -11.18
N ALA A 52 -1.57 -6.08 -10.63
CA ALA A 52 -0.87 -4.87 -10.24
C ALA A 52 0.62 -5.02 -10.53
N ASP A 53 1.30 -3.89 -10.72
CA ASP A 53 2.74 -3.86 -10.93
C ASP A 53 3.51 -4.29 -9.69
N CYS A 54 2.92 -4.04 -8.52
CA CYS A 54 3.51 -4.38 -7.23
C CYS A 54 2.42 -4.86 -6.29
N THR A 55 2.72 -5.91 -5.52
CA THR A 55 1.82 -6.42 -4.48
C THR A 55 2.54 -6.40 -3.15
N ILE A 56 1.90 -5.81 -2.15
CA ILE A 56 2.42 -5.73 -0.78
C ILE A 56 1.53 -6.56 0.13
N LYS A 57 2.11 -7.60 0.73
CA LYS A 57 1.43 -8.48 1.68
C LYS A 57 1.84 -8.10 3.08
N ILE A 58 0.87 -7.72 3.91
CA ILE A 58 1.10 -7.22 5.24
C ILE A 58 -0.15 -7.45 6.10
N SER A 59 0.02 -7.54 7.42
CA SER A 59 -1.14 -7.58 8.31
C SER A 59 -1.70 -6.18 8.52
N LEU A 60 -2.98 -6.08 8.88
CA LEU A 60 -3.60 -4.80 9.20
C LEU A 60 -2.89 -4.11 10.37
N GLN A 61 -2.46 -4.88 11.38
CA GLN A 61 -1.72 -4.34 12.52
C GLN A 61 -0.39 -3.72 12.08
N ASN A 62 0.38 -4.44 11.27
CA ASN A 62 1.66 -3.93 10.79
C ASN A 62 1.47 -2.72 9.86
N PHE A 63 0.41 -2.72 9.07
CA PHE A 63 0.07 -1.58 8.23
C PHE A 63 -0.26 -0.34 9.07
N ALA A 64 -1.02 -0.52 10.14
CA ALA A 64 -1.31 0.57 11.08
C ALA A 64 -0.01 1.13 11.69
N ASP A 65 0.93 0.26 12.06
CA ASP A 65 2.21 0.67 12.62
C ASP A 65 3.05 1.45 11.61
N LEU A 66 3.01 1.07 10.34
CA LEU A 66 3.66 1.85 9.28
C LEU A 66 3.05 3.24 9.15
N LEU A 67 1.72 3.33 9.17
CA LEU A 67 1.02 4.60 9.01
C LEU A 67 1.26 5.55 10.18
N SER A 68 1.36 5.01 11.39
CA SER A 68 1.59 5.81 12.60
C SER A 68 3.05 6.19 12.80
N GLY A 69 3.97 5.60 12.02
CA GLY A 69 5.40 5.81 12.18
C GLY A 69 6.05 4.92 13.25
N ASP A 70 5.30 4.00 13.85
CA ASP A 70 5.83 3.07 14.86
C ASP A 70 6.68 1.97 14.24
N MET A 71 6.58 1.77 12.93
CA MET A 71 7.35 0.78 12.19
C MET A 71 7.92 1.42 10.93
N ASN A 72 9.21 1.21 10.69
CA ASN A 72 9.87 1.66 9.48
C ASN A 72 9.62 0.65 8.34
N PRO A 73 9.21 1.09 7.13
CA PRO A 73 8.94 0.17 6.02
C PRO A 73 10.13 -0.73 5.67
N MET A 74 11.34 -0.20 5.70
CA MET A 74 12.55 -0.98 5.39
C MET A 74 12.74 -2.09 6.42
N MET A 75 12.56 -1.79 7.70
CA MET A 75 12.66 -2.78 8.78
C MET A 75 11.56 -3.82 8.67
N ALA A 76 10.34 -3.41 8.33
CA ALA A 76 9.22 -4.33 8.13
C ALA A 76 9.54 -5.34 7.02
N PHE A 77 10.12 -4.87 5.93
CA PHE A 77 10.53 -5.73 4.81
C PHE A 77 11.65 -6.69 5.24
N MET A 78 12.67 -6.18 5.90
CA MET A 78 13.83 -6.98 6.31
C MET A 78 13.49 -8.04 7.36
N THR A 79 12.52 -7.76 8.23
CA THR A 79 12.11 -8.68 9.29
C THR A 79 10.98 -9.63 8.86
N GLY A 80 10.54 -9.54 7.61
CA GLY A 80 9.48 -10.41 7.09
C GLY A 80 8.08 -10.02 7.50
N LYS A 81 7.89 -8.85 8.11
CA LYS A 81 6.55 -8.34 8.48
C LYS A 81 5.80 -7.79 7.29
N MET A 82 6.51 -7.48 6.22
CA MET A 82 5.94 -7.02 4.96
C MET A 82 6.63 -7.77 3.82
N LYS A 83 5.84 -8.32 2.90
CA LYS A 83 6.37 -8.99 1.71
C LYS A 83 6.02 -8.18 0.48
N VAL A 84 6.95 -8.11 -0.45
CA VAL A 84 6.78 -7.38 -1.71
C VAL A 84 6.96 -8.32 -2.87
N GLU A 85 5.96 -8.36 -3.76
CA GLU A 85 6.03 -9.11 -5.01
C GLU A 85 5.90 -8.14 -6.18
N GLY A 86 6.56 -8.46 -7.30
CA GLY A 86 6.54 -7.61 -8.47
C GLY A 86 7.62 -6.53 -8.41
N ASP A 87 7.29 -5.32 -8.83
CA ASP A 87 8.25 -4.23 -8.94
C ASP A 87 8.59 -3.62 -7.57
N LYS A 88 9.76 -3.99 -7.06
CA LYS A 88 10.25 -3.51 -5.76
C LYS A 88 10.58 -2.01 -5.76
N GLY A 89 10.88 -1.45 -6.92
CA GLY A 89 11.11 -0.01 -7.05
C GLY A 89 9.86 0.80 -6.72
N ILE A 90 8.69 0.29 -7.07
CA ILE A 90 7.41 0.91 -6.72
C ILE A 90 7.21 0.89 -5.20
N ALA A 91 7.53 -0.24 -4.56
CA ALA A 91 7.44 -0.35 -3.10
C ALA A 91 8.35 0.67 -2.40
N MET A 92 9.54 0.89 -2.94
CA MET A 92 10.46 1.89 -2.40
C MET A 92 9.90 3.31 -2.52
N LYS A 93 9.28 3.64 -3.65
CA LYS A 93 8.62 4.94 -3.82
C LYS A 93 7.47 5.11 -2.82
N LEU A 94 6.69 4.05 -2.62
CA LEU A 94 5.59 4.05 -1.67
C LEU A 94 6.11 4.28 -0.24
N SER A 95 7.23 3.67 0.11
CA SER A 95 7.85 3.84 1.45
C SER A 95 8.15 5.31 1.75
N GLY A 96 8.49 6.09 0.76
CA GLY A 96 8.74 7.52 0.92
C GLY A 96 7.49 8.35 1.18
N MET A 97 6.30 7.76 1.05
CA MET A 97 5.02 8.45 1.27
C MET A 97 4.47 8.28 2.68
N PHE A 98 5.02 7.33 3.44
CA PHE A 98 4.58 7.11 4.82
C PHE A 98 5.18 8.11 5.79
#